data_23a90f942223cf2203f42055cc6063c5
#
_entry.id   23a90f942223cf2203f42055cc6063c5
#
_cell.length_a   1.000
_cell.length_b   1.000
_cell.length_c   1.000
_cell.angle_alpha   90.00
_cell.angle_beta   90.00
_cell.angle_gamma   90.00
#
_symmetry.space_group_name_H-M   'P 1'
#
loop_
_entity.id
_entity.type
_entity.pdbx_description
1 polymer ?
#
loop_
_entity_poly.entity_id
_entity_poly.type
_entity_poly.pdbx_seq_one_letter_code
_entity_poly.pdbx_strand_id
1 'polypeptide(L)'
;VTKPDQLTSQAITAWYEAKPQDFRDHLGASLIGHSCNRYLWLTFRWAVMPKFEGRMLRLFNTGNREEIRIAEELRGIGVELYTDEGGKQISVRDESGHFGGSVDGIGKNFPEYPEDWMVLECKTMNDKTFSKLKDWSVESQKPQHYAQMQTYMGFLGLPYSMYMAVNKNTDAVYTEVVPYHEPAFRSLLERANTIVNAKQAPLKLSDDPSYWECKFCDMYDLCHQEAVAEVNCRTCAHSTPVADGKWRCELADKFLTSAAQRKGCDQHLLIPDFVPNADPIDAGVNFIEYKHRETGETFIHGAKAMPPKQSLAQRKQAMKGQGSNNGVPFDDTCPF
;
A
#
# COMPACT_ATOMS: atom_id res chain seq x y z
N VAL A 1 6.82 0.93 -44.94
CA VAL A 1 5.45 1.00 -44.46
C VAL A 1 5.53 1.44 -43.00
N THR A 2 5.21 2.70 -42.71
CA THR A 2 5.06 3.20 -41.35
C THR A 2 3.91 2.43 -40.69
N LYS A 3 4.15 1.88 -39.50
CA LYS A 3 3.05 1.30 -38.71
C LYS A 3 1.97 2.37 -38.49
N PRO A 4 0.67 2.03 -38.66
CA PRO A 4 -0.39 2.96 -38.33
C PRO A 4 -0.27 3.40 -36.88
N ASP A 5 -0.60 4.66 -36.60
CA ASP A 5 -0.60 5.22 -35.25
C ASP A 5 -1.50 4.39 -34.35
N GLN A 6 -1.02 4.09 -33.14
CA GLN A 6 -1.78 3.30 -32.15
C GLN A 6 -2.79 4.18 -31.38
N LEU A 7 -3.54 5.02 -32.07
CA LEU A 7 -4.45 6.00 -31.48
C LEU A 7 -5.51 5.37 -30.56
N THR A 8 -6.06 4.21 -30.97
CA THR A 8 -7.07 3.51 -30.15
C THR A 8 -6.46 3.00 -28.85
N SER A 9 -5.25 2.43 -28.86
CA SER A 9 -4.61 1.96 -27.63
C SER A 9 -4.22 3.12 -26.70
N GLN A 10 -3.80 4.24 -27.24
CA GLN A 10 -3.53 5.48 -26.50
C GLN A 10 -4.81 6.01 -25.85
N ALA A 11 -5.93 6.06 -26.61
CA ALA A 11 -7.23 6.48 -26.10
C ALA A 11 -7.74 5.57 -24.97
N ILE A 12 -7.54 4.24 -25.07
CA ILE A 12 -7.87 3.30 -23.98
C ILE A 12 -7.04 3.59 -22.74
N THR A 13 -5.72 3.81 -22.88
CA THR A 13 -4.83 4.14 -21.77
C THR A 13 -5.28 5.43 -21.08
N ALA A 14 -5.51 6.50 -21.84
CA ALA A 14 -6.00 7.77 -21.32
C ALA A 14 -7.37 7.66 -20.63
N TRP A 15 -8.27 6.80 -21.12
CA TRP A 15 -9.57 6.55 -20.50
C TRP A 15 -9.43 5.91 -19.11
N TYR A 16 -8.47 4.98 -18.91
CA TYR A 16 -8.18 4.44 -17.59
C TYR A 16 -7.59 5.51 -16.65
N GLU A 17 -6.67 6.33 -17.13
CA GLU A 17 -6.01 7.38 -16.36
C GLU A 17 -6.93 8.53 -15.94
N ALA A 18 -7.99 8.75 -16.72
CA ALA A 18 -9.01 9.75 -16.41
C ALA A 18 -9.96 9.32 -15.26
N LYS A 19 -9.97 8.05 -14.89
CA LYS A 19 -10.79 7.57 -13.78
C LYS A 19 -10.22 8.05 -12.44
N PRO A 20 -11.07 8.39 -11.46
CA PRO A 20 -10.62 8.65 -10.10
C PRO A 20 -9.82 7.46 -9.56
N GLN A 21 -8.67 7.76 -8.99
CA GLN A 21 -7.86 6.78 -8.28
C GLN A 21 -8.04 7.01 -6.79
N ASP A 22 -8.69 6.06 -6.12
CA ASP A 22 -8.90 6.13 -4.68
C ASP A 22 -7.64 5.68 -3.93
N PHE A 23 -7.39 6.35 -2.82
CA PHE A 23 -6.30 6.01 -1.93
C PHE A 23 -6.83 5.31 -0.69
N ARG A 24 -6.12 4.27 -0.31
CA ARG A 24 -6.43 3.52 0.91
C ARG A 24 -6.24 4.42 2.12
N ASP A 25 -7.23 4.46 3.00
CA ASP A 25 -7.25 5.27 4.22
C ASP A 25 -6.66 4.55 5.44
N HIS A 26 -6.26 3.29 5.30
CA HIS A 26 -5.74 2.42 6.35
C HIS A 26 -4.50 1.66 5.87
N LEU A 27 -3.75 1.07 6.81
CA LEU A 27 -2.70 0.12 6.51
C LEU A 27 -3.36 -1.18 5.99
N GLY A 28 -3.05 -1.56 4.77
CA GLY A 28 -3.70 -2.70 4.14
C GLY A 28 -3.13 -4.05 4.59
N ALA A 29 -4.02 -5.01 4.83
CA ALA A 29 -3.64 -6.40 5.08
C ALA A 29 -2.80 -6.99 3.93
N SER A 30 -3.08 -6.59 2.69
CA SER A 30 -2.29 -7.00 1.52
C SER A 30 -0.85 -6.47 1.51
N LEU A 31 -0.52 -5.48 2.34
CA LEU A 31 0.83 -4.91 2.46
C LEU A 31 1.59 -5.38 3.70
N ILE A 32 0.89 -5.85 4.74
CA ILE A 32 1.50 -6.08 6.06
C ILE A 32 2.65 -7.11 6.03
N GLY A 33 2.65 -8.02 5.07
CA GLY A 33 3.74 -8.98 4.84
C GLY A 33 4.98 -8.41 4.14
N HIS A 34 4.99 -7.12 3.75
CA HIS A 34 6.13 -6.50 3.10
C HIS A 34 7.37 -6.50 4.01
N SER A 35 8.57 -6.77 3.45
CA SER A 35 9.83 -6.88 4.21
C SER A 35 10.21 -5.60 4.97
N CYS A 36 9.89 -4.43 4.43
CA CYS A 36 10.31 -3.12 4.93
C CYS A 36 9.23 -2.42 5.76
N ASN A 37 9.47 -2.22 7.07
CA ASN A 37 8.58 -1.46 7.95
C ASN A 37 8.50 0.03 7.56
N ARG A 38 9.60 0.58 7.04
CA ARG A 38 9.61 1.98 6.58
C ARG A 38 8.69 2.17 5.37
N TYR A 39 8.66 1.22 4.43
CA TYR A 39 7.72 1.22 3.31
C TYR A 39 6.26 1.26 3.80
N LEU A 40 5.90 0.40 4.76
CA LEU A 40 4.56 0.35 5.35
C LEU A 40 4.17 1.69 5.99
N TRP A 41 5.07 2.28 6.75
CA TRP A 41 4.86 3.56 7.41
C TRP A 41 4.72 4.71 6.40
N LEU A 42 5.60 4.78 5.38
CA LEU A 42 5.54 5.78 4.32
C LEU A 42 4.22 5.70 3.54
N THR A 43 3.76 4.49 3.23
CA THR A 43 2.48 4.24 2.56
C THR A 43 1.31 4.66 3.45
N PHE A 44 1.29 4.28 4.72
CA PHE A 44 0.24 4.67 5.68
C PHE A 44 0.18 6.19 5.88
N ARG A 45 1.32 6.87 5.84
CA ARG A 45 1.45 8.33 5.93
C ARG A 45 1.22 9.07 4.61
N TRP A 46 0.92 8.37 3.52
CA TRP A 46 0.74 8.98 2.19
C TRP A 46 1.95 9.83 1.78
N ALA A 47 3.14 9.39 2.12
CA ALA A 47 4.39 10.11 1.82
C ALA A 47 4.64 10.26 0.33
N VAL A 48 4.18 9.28 -0.46
CA VAL A 48 4.05 9.31 -1.90
C VAL A 48 2.60 9.01 -2.24
N MET A 49 2.01 9.80 -3.12
CA MET A 49 0.67 9.53 -3.66
C MET A 49 0.84 8.81 -4.99
N PRO A 50 0.70 7.49 -5.05
CA PRO A 50 0.90 6.74 -6.27
C PRO A 50 -0.11 7.18 -7.33
N LYS A 51 0.39 7.40 -8.54
CA LYS A 51 -0.44 7.64 -9.72
C LYS A 51 -0.14 6.52 -10.71
N PHE A 52 -1.08 5.62 -10.85
CA PHE A 52 -0.92 4.48 -11.75
C PHE A 52 -1.16 4.88 -13.20
N GLU A 53 -0.31 4.40 -14.08
CA GLU A 53 -0.49 4.51 -15.52
C GLU A 53 -1.68 3.65 -15.99
N GLY A 54 -2.29 4.03 -17.11
CA GLY A 54 -3.47 3.35 -17.62
C GLY A 54 -3.26 1.86 -17.91
N ARG A 55 -2.04 1.44 -18.26
CA ARG A 55 -1.69 0.02 -18.41
C ARG A 55 -1.82 -0.74 -17.08
N MET A 56 -1.34 -0.15 -15.98
CA MET A 56 -1.44 -0.75 -14.65
C MET A 56 -2.90 -0.82 -14.17
N LEU A 57 -3.65 0.25 -14.35
CA LEU A 57 -5.09 0.27 -14.03
C LEU A 57 -5.87 -0.78 -14.82
N ARG A 58 -5.47 -1.02 -16.07
CA ARG A 58 -6.04 -2.09 -16.89
C ARG A 58 -5.66 -3.49 -16.36
N LEU A 59 -4.43 -3.65 -15.86
CA LEU A 59 -3.99 -4.89 -15.23
C LEU A 59 -4.78 -5.18 -13.94
N PHE A 60 -5.00 -4.18 -13.08
CA PHE A 60 -5.86 -4.31 -11.89
C PHE A 60 -7.29 -4.74 -12.28
N ASN A 61 -7.85 -4.13 -13.33
CA ASN A 61 -9.17 -4.53 -13.83
C ASN A 61 -9.20 -5.98 -14.37
N THR A 62 -8.08 -6.52 -14.84
CA THR A 62 -7.99 -7.94 -15.18
C THR A 62 -8.12 -8.81 -13.94
N GLY A 63 -7.45 -8.46 -12.84
CA GLY A 63 -7.62 -9.13 -11.54
C GLY A 63 -9.08 -9.14 -11.08
N ASN A 64 -9.72 -7.97 -11.04
CA ASN A 64 -11.11 -7.84 -10.60
C ASN A 64 -12.09 -8.69 -11.44
N ARG A 65 -11.84 -8.83 -12.73
CA ARG A 65 -12.66 -9.71 -13.61
C ARG A 65 -12.43 -11.18 -13.31
N GLU A 66 -11.20 -11.53 -12.97
CA GLU A 66 -10.84 -12.89 -12.62
C GLU A 66 -11.47 -13.34 -11.30
N GLU A 67 -11.53 -12.45 -10.31
CA GLU A 67 -12.24 -12.70 -9.04
C GLU A 67 -13.72 -13.06 -9.28
N ILE A 68 -14.38 -12.35 -10.20
CA ILE A 68 -15.77 -12.64 -10.58
C ILE A 68 -15.87 -14.03 -11.22
N ARG A 69 -14.96 -14.36 -12.16
CA ARG A 69 -14.94 -15.68 -12.82
C ARG A 69 -14.72 -16.81 -11.80
N ILE A 70 -13.75 -16.67 -10.91
CA ILE A 70 -13.48 -17.64 -9.83
C ILE A 70 -14.73 -17.84 -8.95
N ALA A 71 -15.40 -16.74 -8.58
CA ALA A 71 -16.61 -16.82 -7.77
C ALA A 71 -17.76 -17.57 -8.47
N GLU A 72 -17.93 -17.37 -9.78
CA GLU A 72 -18.90 -18.10 -10.61
C GLU A 72 -18.55 -19.59 -10.69
N GLU A 73 -17.28 -19.94 -10.93
CA GLU A 73 -16.78 -21.30 -11.01
C GLU A 73 -16.96 -22.05 -9.68
N LEU A 74 -16.61 -21.42 -8.55
CA LEU A 74 -16.79 -22.00 -7.21
C LEU A 74 -18.26 -22.26 -6.90
N ARG A 75 -19.14 -21.31 -7.18
CA ARG A 75 -20.60 -21.51 -7.03
C ARG A 75 -21.11 -22.62 -7.96
N GLY A 76 -20.57 -22.73 -9.17
CA GLY A 76 -20.90 -23.77 -10.15
C GLY A 76 -20.57 -25.18 -9.67
N ILE A 77 -19.56 -25.37 -8.83
CA ILE A 77 -19.22 -26.67 -8.23
C ILE A 77 -19.86 -26.90 -6.85
N GLY A 78 -20.74 -25.99 -6.40
CA GLY A 78 -21.53 -26.15 -5.17
C GLY A 78 -20.93 -25.49 -3.93
N VAL A 79 -19.91 -24.63 -4.06
CA VAL A 79 -19.42 -23.82 -2.95
C VAL A 79 -20.45 -22.74 -2.62
N GLU A 80 -20.85 -22.66 -1.36
CA GLU A 80 -21.63 -21.55 -0.82
C GLU A 80 -20.68 -20.36 -0.60
N LEU A 81 -20.72 -19.35 -1.46
CA LEU A 81 -19.74 -18.26 -1.50
C LEU A 81 -20.40 -16.90 -1.41
N TYR A 82 -19.98 -16.11 -0.43
CA TYR A 82 -20.32 -14.71 -0.21
C TYR A 82 -19.12 -13.81 -0.58
N THR A 83 -19.29 -12.92 -1.54
CA THR A 83 -18.26 -11.98 -2.02
C THR A 83 -18.52 -10.53 -1.59
N ASP A 84 -19.73 -10.26 -1.13
CA ASP A 84 -20.17 -8.94 -0.69
C ASP A 84 -21.19 -9.01 0.43
N GLU A 85 -21.34 -7.90 1.16
CA GLU A 85 -22.39 -7.65 2.12
C GLU A 85 -23.11 -6.36 1.74
N GLY A 86 -24.37 -6.47 1.32
CA GLY A 86 -25.17 -5.34 0.88
C GLY A 86 -24.63 -4.62 -0.35
N GLY A 87 -24.00 -5.34 -1.27
CA GLY A 87 -23.41 -4.81 -2.51
C GLY A 87 -22.05 -4.15 -2.33
N LYS A 88 -21.41 -4.33 -1.17
CA LYS A 88 -20.05 -3.87 -0.90
C LYS A 88 -19.17 -5.05 -0.53
N GLN A 89 -17.94 -5.07 -1.00
CA GLN A 89 -16.96 -6.10 -0.65
C GLN A 89 -16.83 -6.21 0.88
N ILE A 90 -16.81 -7.44 1.40
CA ILE A 90 -16.67 -7.74 2.82
C ILE A 90 -15.34 -7.17 3.31
N SER A 91 -15.38 -6.31 4.32
CA SER A 91 -14.17 -5.65 4.84
C SER A 91 -14.00 -5.91 6.32
N VAL A 92 -12.75 -6.05 6.73
CA VAL A 92 -12.34 -6.28 8.11
C VAL A 92 -11.37 -5.20 8.57
N ARG A 93 -11.44 -4.85 9.86
CA ARG A 93 -10.59 -3.86 10.50
C ARG A 93 -10.21 -4.32 11.90
N ASP A 94 -9.04 -3.87 12.35
CA ASP A 94 -8.65 -3.94 13.75
C ASP A 94 -9.47 -2.95 14.62
N GLU A 95 -9.34 -3.04 15.92
CA GLU A 95 -10.03 -2.16 16.88
C GLU A 95 -9.69 -0.67 16.70
N SER A 96 -8.48 -0.35 16.19
CA SER A 96 -8.09 1.02 15.91
C SER A 96 -8.77 1.60 14.66
N GLY A 97 -9.27 0.76 13.77
CA GLY A 97 -9.79 1.12 12.45
C GLY A 97 -8.71 1.49 11.43
N HIS A 98 -7.42 1.41 11.80
CA HIS A 98 -6.30 1.80 10.94
C HIS A 98 -5.63 0.65 10.21
N PHE A 99 -5.94 -0.59 10.53
CA PHE A 99 -5.39 -1.78 9.88
C PHE A 99 -6.51 -2.72 9.44
N GLY A 100 -6.42 -3.26 8.23
CA GLY A 100 -7.39 -4.21 7.70
C GLY A 100 -7.39 -4.29 6.18
N GLY A 101 -8.51 -4.72 5.61
CA GLY A 101 -8.67 -4.87 4.17
C GLY A 101 -10.04 -5.41 3.80
N SER A 102 -10.19 -5.76 2.52
CA SER A 102 -11.37 -6.44 2.01
C SER A 102 -10.98 -7.85 1.58
N VAL A 103 -11.84 -8.81 1.88
CA VAL A 103 -11.66 -10.21 1.46
C VAL A 103 -12.32 -10.43 0.10
N ASP A 104 -11.75 -11.33 -0.71
CA ASP A 104 -12.33 -11.66 -2.02
C ASP A 104 -13.60 -12.52 -1.88
N GLY A 105 -13.72 -13.21 -0.74
CA GLY A 105 -14.93 -13.94 -0.36
C GLY A 105 -14.77 -14.73 0.94
N ILE A 106 -15.92 -15.24 1.41
CA ILE A 106 -16.02 -16.20 2.50
C ILE A 106 -16.92 -17.33 2.00
N GLY A 107 -16.46 -18.56 2.08
CA GLY A 107 -17.22 -19.70 1.54
C GLY A 107 -17.15 -20.95 2.39
N LYS A 108 -18.10 -21.85 2.10
CA LYS A 108 -18.24 -23.20 2.69
C LYS A 108 -18.49 -24.22 1.58
N ASN A 109 -18.36 -25.49 1.87
CA ASN A 109 -18.49 -26.60 0.93
C ASN A 109 -17.35 -26.67 -0.11
N PHE A 110 -16.17 -26.22 0.25
CA PHE A 110 -14.98 -26.50 -0.56
C PHE A 110 -14.66 -28.00 -0.50
N PRO A 111 -14.27 -28.63 -1.64
CA PRO A 111 -14.02 -30.07 -1.69
C PRO A 111 -13.03 -30.60 -0.64
N GLU A 112 -12.02 -29.80 -0.28
CA GLU A 112 -10.98 -30.16 0.69
C GLU A 112 -11.50 -30.23 2.13
N TYR A 113 -12.39 -29.31 2.54
CA TYR A 113 -12.97 -29.21 3.87
C TYR A 113 -14.43 -28.72 3.78
N PRO A 114 -15.40 -29.60 3.42
CA PRO A 114 -16.77 -29.17 3.13
C PRO A 114 -17.53 -28.62 4.32
N GLU A 115 -17.15 -28.99 5.54
CA GLU A 115 -17.84 -28.56 6.76
C GLU A 115 -17.32 -27.20 7.31
N ASP A 116 -16.19 -26.73 6.82
CA ASP A 116 -15.55 -25.52 7.37
C ASP A 116 -15.79 -24.29 6.49
N TRP A 117 -15.94 -23.14 7.15
CA TRP A 117 -15.90 -21.86 6.47
C TRP A 117 -14.44 -21.42 6.21
N MET A 118 -14.20 -20.89 5.02
CA MET A 118 -12.89 -20.42 4.60
C MET A 118 -12.92 -19.00 4.06
N VAL A 119 -11.83 -18.27 4.26
CA VAL A 119 -11.55 -17.05 3.50
C VAL A 119 -11.13 -17.45 2.08
N LEU A 120 -11.68 -16.80 1.08
CA LEU A 120 -11.19 -16.90 -0.31
C LEU A 120 -10.19 -15.77 -0.57
N GLU A 121 -9.04 -16.12 -1.13
CA GLU A 121 -8.02 -15.20 -1.62
C GLU A 121 -7.66 -15.53 -3.06
N CYS A 122 -7.96 -14.62 -4.00
CA CYS A 122 -7.79 -14.79 -5.44
C CYS A 122 -6.57 -14.00 -5.95
N LYS A 123 -5.76 -14.63 -6.80
CA LYS A 123 -4.63 -13.95 -7.45
C LYS A 123 -4.51 -14.32 -8.91
N THR A 124 -4.06 -13.37 -9.74
CA THR A 124 -3.65 -13.63 -11.12
C THR A 124 -2.13 -13.51 -11.22
N MET A 125 -1.51 -14.41 -11.96
CA MET A 125 -0.04 -14.46 -12.08
C MET A 125 0.40 -14.71 -13.50
N ASN A 126 1.61 -14.28 -13.84
CA ASN A 126 2.28 -14.73 -15.04
C ASN A 126 2.80 -16.16 -14.87
N ASP A 127 3.11 -16.82 -15.98
CA ASP A 127 3.55 -18.20 -16.02
C ASP A 127 4.79 -18.48 -15.15
N LYS A 128 5.79 -17.59 -15.19
CA LYS A 128 7.02 -17.72 -14.39
C LYS A 128 6.76 -17.73 -12.88
N THR A 129 5.88 -16.85 -12.42
CA THR A 129 5.51 -16.75 -11.01
C THR A 129 4.60 -17.91 -10.59
N PHE A 130 3.64 -18.27 -11.45
CA PHE A 130 2.72 -19.37 -11.22
C PHE A 130 3.43 -20.73 -11.12
N SER A 131 4.42 -20.99 -11.96
CA SER A 131 5.17 -22.25 -11.94
C SER A 131 5.89 -22.47 -10.62
N LYS A 132 6.37 -21.40 -9.97
CA LYS A 132 7.01 -21.50 -8.66
C LYS A 132 6.08 -21.95 -7.54
N LEU A 133 4.77 -21.66 -7.62
CA LEU A 133 3.78 -22.11 -6.63
C LEU A 133 3.58 -23.61 -6.65
N LYS A 134 3.73 -24.26 -7.82
CA LYS A 134 3.54 -25.71 -7.96
C LYS A 134 4.60 -26.52 -7.20
N ASP A 135 5.78 -25.93 -7.03
CA ASP A 135 6.93 -26.62 -6.41
C ASP A 135 7.04 -26.31 -4.90
N TRP A 136 6.36 -25.22 -4.43
CA TRP A 136 6.49 -24.70 -3.09
C TRP A 136 5.15 -24.13 -2.58
N SER A 137 4.99 -24.06 -1.25
CA SER A 137 3.78 -23.49 -0.66
C SER A 137 3.68 -21.96 -0.86
N VAL A 138 2.45 -21.44 -0.73
CA VAL A 138 2.19 -19.98 -0.72
C VAL A 138 2.97 -19.28 0.39
N GLU A 139 3.07 -19.90 1.57
CA GLU A 139 3.84 -19.35 2.69
C GLU A 139 5.29 -19.06 2.30
N SER A 140 5.95 -19.97 1.59
CA SER A 140 7.36 -19.82 1.21
C SER A 140 7.57 -18.90 0.00
N GLN A 141 6.67 -18.98 -1.00
CA GLN A 141 6.83 -18.26 -2.26
C GLN A 141 6.14 -16.91 -2.30
N LYS A 142 5.12 -16.73 -1.48
CA LYS A 142 4.29 -15.52 -1.41
C LYS A 142 4.02 -15.13 0.04
N PRO A 143 5.06 -14.84 0.84
CA PRO A 143 4.90 -14.53 2.25
C PRO A 143 3.97 -13.35 2.51
N GLN A 144 3.84 -12.43 1.56
CA GLN A 144 2.92 -11.30 1.65
C GLN A 144 1.45 -11.74 1.49
N HIS A 145 1.15 -12.66 0.56
CA HIS A 145 -0.19 -13.24 0.44
C HIS A 145 -0.53 -14.11 1.65
N TYR A 146 0.46 -14.87 2.15
CA TYR A 146 0.29 -15.63 3.39
C TYR A 146 -0.07 -14.71 4.56
N ALA A 147 0.67 -13.61 4.74
CA ALA A 147 0.38 -12.63 5.79
C ALA A 147 -1.01 -11.99 5.62
N GLN A 148 -1.44 -11.72 4.41
CA GLN A 148 -2.78 -11.23 4.10
C GLN A 148 -3.86 -12.21 4.55
N MET A 149 -3.73 -13.49 4.18
CA MET A 149 -4.68 -14.55 4.57
C MET A 149 -4.71 -14.76 6.08
N GLN A 150 -3.54 -14.81 6.75
CA GLN A 150 -3.47 -14.91 8.22
C GLN A 150 -4.19 -13.76 8.91
N THR A 151 -4.05 -12.54 8.37
CA THR A 151 -4.74 -11.36 8.88
C THR A 151 -6.26 -11.50 8.74
N TYR A 152 -6.75 -11.94 7.59
CA TYR A 152 -8.18 -12.09 7.35
C TYR A 152 -8.78 -13.22 8.18
N MET A 153 -8.11 -14.37 8.27
CA MET A 153 -8.55 -15.49 9.12
C MET A 153 -8.63 -15.07 10.60
N GLY A 154 -7.62 -14.35 11.08
CA GLY A 154 -7.60 -13.87 12.46
C GLY A 154 -8.74 -12.89 12.79
N PHE A 155 -9.06 -11.95 11.89
CA PHE A 155 -10.16 -11.02 12.09
C PHE A 155 -11.54 -11.68 12.01
N LEU A 156 -11.69 -12.70 11.17
CA LEU A 156 -12.97 -13.40 10.96
C LEU A 156 -13.16 -14.61 11.86
N GLY A 157 -12.11 -15.03 12.58
CA GLY A 157 -12.15 -16.25 13.40
C GLY A 157 -12.31 -17.53 12.58
N LEU A 158 -11.78 -17.56 11.34
CA LEU A 158 -11.92 -18.69 10.42
C LEU A 158 -10.66 -19.57 10.45
N PRO A 159 -10.83 -20.91 10.37
CA PRO A 159 -9.71 -21.85 10.52
C PRO A 159 -8.84 -21.99 9.27
N TYR A 160 -9.37 -21.65 8.10
CA TYR A 160 -8.71 -21.87 6.82
C TYR A 160 -8.89 -20.70 5.85
N SER A 161 -7.96 -20.57 4.90
CA SER A 161 -8.12 -19.79 3.69
C SER A 161 -7.92 -20.67 2.47
N MET A 162 -8.82 -20.58 1.49
CA MET A 162 -8.64 -21.11 0.16
C MET A 162 -7.90 -20.07 -0.69
N TYR A 163 -6.64 -20.37 -0.99
CA TYR A 163 -5.87 -19.57 -1.93
C TYR A 163 -6.08 -20.10 -3.34
N MET A 164 -6.47 -19.22 -4.26
CA MET A 164 -6.65 -19.55 -5.67
C MET A 164 -5.80 -18.63 -6.54
N ALA A 165 -4.95 -19.20 -7.38
CA ALA A 165 -4.16 -18.44 -8.34
C ALA A 165 -4.46 -18.89 -9.77
N VAL A 166 -4.66 -17.92 -10.67
CA VAL A 166 -4.86 -18.17 -12.09
C VAL A 166 -3.64 -17.72 -12.88
N ASN A 167 -3.13 -18.61 -13.72
CA ASN A 167 -2.09 -18.30 -14.68
C ASN A 167 -2.68 -17.55 -15.87
N LYS A 168 -2.49 -16.24 -15.94
CA LYS A 168 -3.04 -15.39 -17.00
C LYS A 168 -2.49 -15.66 -18.43
N ASN A 169 -1.51 -16.57 -18.56
CA ASN A 169 -0.96 -16.97 -19.85
C ASN A 169 -1.56 -18.28 -20.35
N THR A 170 -2.05 -19.16 -19.46
CA THR A 170 -2.50 -20.53 -19.80
C THR A 170 -3.88 -20.88 -19.25
N ASP A 171 -4.51 -20.00 -18.46
CA ASP A 171 -5.74 -20.24 -17.69
C ASP A 171 -5.64 -21.42 -16.68
N ALA A 172 -4.46 -21.93 -16.41
CA ALA A 172 -4.29 -22.96 -15.39
C ALA A 172 -4.61 -22.39 -14.00
N VAL A 173 -5.27 -23.19 -13.16
CA VAL A 173 -5.65 -22.84 -11.79
C VAL A 173 -4.77 -23.60 -10.81
N TYR A 174 -4.34 -22.93 -9.76
CA TYR A 174 -3.70 -23.49 -8.58
C TYR A 174 -4.56 -23.22 -7.36
N THR A 175 -4.73 -24.22 -6.51
CA THR A 175 -5.43 -24.10 -5.22
C THR A 175 -4.56 -24.60 -4.09
N GLU A 176 -4.63 -23.93 -2.93
CA GLU A 176 -3.96 -24.37 -1.70
C GLU A 176 -4.82 -23.95 -0.49
N VAL A 177 -5.09 -24.90 0.39
CA VAL A 177 -5.70 -24.57 1.69
C VAL A 177 -4.62 -24.18 2.67
N VAL A 178 -4.69 -22.95 3.15
CA VAL A 178 -3.76 -22.39 4.13
C VAL A 178 -4.43 -22.40 5.51
N PRO A 179 -3.88 -23.12 6.51
CA PRO A 179 -4.44 -23.13 7.87
C PRO A 179 -4.14 -21.82 8.60
N TYR A 180 -5.04 -21.45 9.51
CA TYR A 180 -4.82 -20.35 10.43
C TYR A 180 -3.68 -20.65 11.41
N HIS A 181 -2.82 -19.67 11.60
CA HIS A 181 -1.70 -19.73 12.54
C HIS A 181 -1.73 -18.53 13.47
N GLU A 182 -2.31 -18.70 14.66
CA GLU A 182 -2.51 -17.63 15.64
C GLU A 182 -1.23 -16.81 15.94
N PRO A 183 -0.04 -17.40 16.14
CA PRO A 183 1.18 -16.64 16.38
C PRO A 183 1.54 -15.71 15.21
N ALA A 184 1.32 -16.14 13.96
CA ALA A 184 1.55 -15.30 12.79
C ALA A 184 0.59 -14.10 12.79
N PHE A 185 -0.71 -14.33 13.00
CA PHE A 185 -1.69 -13.25 13.08
C PHE A 185 -1.35 -12.25 14.19
N ARG A 186 -1.03 -12.71 15.39
CA ARG A 186 -0.66 -11.84 16.52
C ARG A 186 0.56 -10.97 16.20
N SER A 187 1.58 -11.56 15.59
CA SER A 187 2.79 -10.83 15.15
C SER A 187 2.47 -9.76 14.10
N LEU A 188 1.58 -10.07 13.14
CA LEU A 188 1.14 -9.11 12.11
C LEU A 188 0.32 -7.97 12.71
N LEU A 189 -0.56 -8.26 13.67
CA LEU A 189 -1.36 -7.26 14.37
C LEU A 189 -0.48 -6.31 15.21
N GLU A 190 0.49 -6.85 15.95
CA GLU A 190 1.47 -6.07 16.70
C GLU A 190 2.32 -5.20 15.78
N ARG A 191 2.78 -5.76 14.64
CA ARG A 191 3.49 -5.03 13.60
C ARG A 191 2.67 -3.87 13.08
N ALA A 192 1.41 -4.09 12.72
CA ALA A 192 0.51 -3.06 12.23
C ALA A 192 0.31 -1.95 13.27
N ASN A 193 0.08 -2.32 14.55
CA ASN A 193 -0.04 -1.37 15.64
C ASN A 193 1.24 -0.52 15.82
N THR A 194 2.41 -1.13 15.73
CA THR A 194 3.69 -0.43 15.79
C THR A 194 3.83 0.58 14.65
N ILE A 195 3.50 0.19 13.41
CA ILE A 195 3.57 1.07 12.23
C ILE A 195 2.58 2.24 12.35
N VAL A 196 1.33 1.97 12.72
CA VAL A 196 0.28 2.98 12.86
C VAL A 196 0.67 4.04 13.88
N ASN A 197 1.20 3.63 15.03
CA ASN A 197 1.53 4.53 16.13
C ASN A 197 2.93 5.14 16.06
N ALA A 198 3.75 4.74 15.09
CA ALA A 198 5.10 5.27 14.94
C ALA A 198 5.07 6.77 14.59
N LYS A 199 5.67 7.58 15.46
CA LYS A 199 5.84 9.04 15.25
C LYS A 199 7.04 9.37 14.38
N GLN A 200 7.98 8.45 14.25
CA GLN A 200 9.19 8.53 13.45
C GLN A 200 9.23 7.40 12.44
N ALA A 201 9.89 7.63 11.33
CA ALA A 201 10.03 6.59 10.31
C ALA A 201 10.85 5.40 10.84
N PRO A 202 10.40 4.16 10.67
CA PRO A 202 11.22 2.98 10.92
C PRO A 202 12.53 3.04 10.13
N LEU A 203 13.53 2.27 10.57
CA LEU A 203 14.80 2.16 9.86
C LEU A 203 14.58 1.68 8.42
N LYS A 204 15.46 2.12 7.52
CA LYS A 204 15.52 1.59 6.15
C LYS A 204 15.80 0.09 6.18
N LEU A 205 15.33 -0.63 5.17
CA LEU A 205 15.64 -2.04 5.00
C LEU A 205 17.14 -2.23 4.70
N SER A 206 17.73 -1.29 3.97
CA SER A 206 19.17 -1.19 3.71
C SER A 206 19.55 0.26 3.54
N ASP A 207 20.77 0.63 3.95
CA ASP A 207 21.37 1.94 3.65
C ASP A 207 22.08 1.92 2.29
N ASP A 208 22.32 0.75 1.72
CA ASP A 208 22.86 0.60 0.36
C ASP A 208 21.77 0.86 -0.69
N PRO A 209 21.87 1.95 -1.47
CA PRO A 209 20.91 2.29 -2.51
C PRO A 209 20.85 1.27 -3.65
N SER A 210 21.87 0.41 -3.79
CA SER A 210 21.89 -0.66 -4.80
C SER A 210 21.20 -1.94 -4.36
N TYR A 211 20.80 -2.04 -3.06
CA TYR A 211 20.09 -3.20 -2.55
C TYR A 211 18.80 -3.43 -3.36
N TRP A 212 18.61 -4.64 -3.86
CA TRP A 212 17.63 -4.92 -4.89
C TRP A 212 16.18 -4.57 -4.49
N GLU A 213 15.75 -4.85 -3.25
CA GLU A 213 14.41 -4.48 -2.80
C GLU A 213 14.22 -2.96 -2.69
N CYS A 214 15.25 -2.22 -2.30
CA CYS A 214 15.21 -0.76 -2.27
C CYS A 214 15.20 -0.16 -3.67
N LYS A 215 16.02 -0.68 -4.58
CA LYS A 215 16.16 -0.18 -5.96
C LYS A 215 14.84 -0.21 -6.75
N PHE A 216 13.99 -1.18 -6.48
CA PHE A 216 12.68 -1.34 -7.13
C PHE A 216 11.50 -0.87 -6.27
N CYS A 217 11.76 -0.19 -5.18
CA CYS A 217 10.74 0.29 -4.26
C CYS A 217 10.19 1.65 -4.68
N ASP A 218 8.87 1.83 -4.66
CA ASP A 218 8.21 3.10 -4.96
C ASP A 218 8.62 4.24 -4.02
N MET A 219 9.19 3.91 -2.84
CA MET A 219 9.68 4.85 -1.85
C MET A 219 11.19 5.13 -1.99
N TYR A 220 11.83 4.63 -3.07
CA TYR A 220 13.27 4.76 -3.28
C TYR A 220 13.75 6.20 -3.19
N ASP A 221 13.09 7.11 -3.89
CA ASP A 221 13.49 8.51 -3.95
C ASP A 221 13.43 9.22 -2.59
N LEU A 222 12.45 8.85 -1.74
CA LEU A 222 12.38 9.34 -0.36
C LEU A 222 13.49 8.77 0.54
N CYS A 223 13.92 7.54 0.27
CA CYS A 223 14.90 6.86 1.11
C CYS A 223 16.35 7.15 0.69
N HIS A 224 16.60 7.31 -0.63
CA HIS A 224 17.94 7.31 -1.20
C HIS A 224 18.25 8.48 -2.16
N GLN A 225 17.26 9.36 -2.50
CA GLN A 225 17.41 10.42 -3.50
C GLN A 225 16.94 11.80 -3.03
N GLU A 226 16.93 12.06 -1.73
CA GLU A 226 16.53 13.37 -1.17
C GLU A 226 15.17 13.92 -1.64
N ALA A 227 14.28 13.05 -2.13
CA ALA A 227 12.93 13.46 -2.47
C ALA A 227 12.18 13.94 -1.23
N VAL A 228 11.24 14.86 -1.44
CA VAL A 228 10.42 15.41 -0.37
C VAL A 228 9.04 14.73 -0.41
N ALA A 229 8.54 14.31 0.76
CA ALA A 229 7.23 13.71 0.89
C ALA A 229 6.10 14.66 0.45
N GLU A 230 4.96 14.09 0.05
CA GLU A 230 3.77 14.84 -0.28
C GLU A 230 3.29 15.68 0.90
N VAL A 231 2.82 16.91 0.62
CA VAL A 231 2.24 17.80 1.63
C VAL A 231 0.77 17.44 1.84
N ASN A 232 0.51 16.69 2.91
CA ASN A 232 -0.83 16.31 3.35
C ASN A 232 -0.82 16.19 4.89
N CYS A 233 -1.99 16.03 5.52
CA CYS A 233 -2.01 15.98 6.98
C CYS A 233 -1.29 14.77 7.56
N ARG A 234 -1.20 13.64 6.84
CA ARG A 234 -0.54 12.43 7.37
C ARG A 234 0.98 12.54 7.40
N THR A 235 1.57 13.43 6.60
CA THR A 235 3.00 13.77 6.64
C THR A 235 3.30 14.94 7.59
N CYS A 236 2.26 15.47 8.27
CA CYS A 236 2.37 16.58 9.20
C CYS A 236 2.68 16.10 10.63
N ALA A 237 3.62 16.75 11.31
CA ALA A 237 3.98 16.46 12.69
C ALA A 237 2.85 16.71 13.70
N HIS A 238 1.85 17.53 13.33
CA HIS A 238 0.68 17.79 14.15
C HIS A 238 -0.46 16.79 13.95
N SER A 239 -0.28 15.76 13.15
CA SER A 239 -1.36 14.83 12.82
C SER A 239 -1.13 13.45 13.43
N THR A 240 -2.10 13.01 14.23
CA THR A 240 -2.06 11.75 14.98
C THR A 240 -3.21 10.84 14.57
N PRO A 241 -2.96 9.55 14.27
CA PRO A 241 -4.02 8.56 14.14
C PRO A 241 -4.67 8.33 15.51
N VAL A 242 -5.99 8.25 15.55
CA VAL A 242 -6.78 8.00 16.76
C VAL A 242 -7.82 6.92 16.49
N ALA A 243 -8.58 6.48 17.49
CA ALA A 243 -9.58 5.42 17.36
C ALA A 243 -10.52 5.61 16.15
N ASP A 244 -11.16 4.53 15.72
CA ASP A 244 -12.13 4.46 14.61
C ASP A 244 -11.57 4.88 13.25
N GLY A 245 -10.28 4.66 12.99
CA GLY A 245 -9.63 5.05 11.73
C GLY A 245 -9.52 6.55 11.51
N LYS A 246 -9.80 7.35 12.54
CA LYS A 246 -9.81 8.82 12.46
C LYS A 246 -8.40 9.39 12.66
N TRP A 247 -8.23 10.63 12.17
CA TRP A 247 -7.04 11.42 12.37
C TRP A 247 -7.38 12.73 13.06
N ARG A 248 -6.54 13.16 14.01
CA ARG A 248 -6.68 14.43 14.72
C ARG A 248 -5.54 15.37 14.37
N CYS A 249 -5.83 16.63 14.18
CA CYS A 249 -4.85 17.70 14.14
C CYS A 249 -4.67 18.26 15.54
N GLU A 250 -3.51 18.04 16.14
CA GLU A 250 -3.20 18.52 17.51
C GLU A 250 -3.09 20.05 17.56
N LEU A 251 -2.59 20.69 16.49
CA LEU A 251 -2.46 22.16 16.44
C LEU A 251 -3.82 22.86 16.39
N ALA A 252 -4.78 22.31 15.63
CA ALA A 252 -6.10 22.90 15.44
C ALA A 252 -7.16 22.27 16.35
N ASP A 253 -6.79 21.29 17.16
CA ASP A 253 -7.64 20.53 18.07
C ASP A 253 -8.94 20.01 17.41
N LYS A 254 -8.82 19.33 16.26
CA LYS A 254 -9.96 18.84 15.50
C LYS A 254 -9.68 17.52 14.78
N PHE A 255 -10.76 16.75 14.55
CA PHE A 255 -10.71 15.60 13.67
C PHE A 255 -10.60 16.02 12.19
N LEU A 256 -9.87 15.22 11.42
CA LEU A 256 -9.59 15.47 10.01
C LEU A 256 -10.43 14.53 9.13
N THR A 257 -11.26 15.11 8.28
CA THR A 257 -11.91 14.33 7.20
C THR A 257 -10.87 13.85 6.18
N SER A 258 -11.15 12.78 5.42
CA SER A 258 -10.25 12.30 4.36
C SER A 258 -9.88 13.39 3.35
N ALA A 259 -10.84 14.24 2.98
CA ALA A 259 -10.59 15.37 2.09
C ALA A 259 -9.62 16.40 2.72
N ALA A 260 -9.80 16.73 4.00
CA ALA A 260 -8.90 17.63 4.73
C ALA A 260 -7.49 17.02 4.83
N GLN A 261 -7.40 15.72 5.13
CA GLN A 261 -6.11 15.03 5.19
C GLN A 261 -5.34 15.16 3.88
N ARG A 262 -6.00 14.93 2.72
CA ARG A 262 -5.36 15.01 1.40
C ARG A 262 -4.90 16.42 1.04
N LYS A 263 -5.68 17.43 1.41
CA LYS A 263 -5.39 18.83 1.05
C LYS A 263 -4.20 19.41 1.80
N GLY A 264 -3.99 19.00 3.06
CA GLY A 264 -3.08 19.69 3.96
C GLY A 264 -3.56 21.11 4.28
N CYS A 265 -2.70 21.92 4.91
CA CYS A 265 -2.98 23.33 5.21
C CYS A 265 -1.69 24.16 5.24
N ASP A 266 -1.83 25.49 5.39
CA ASP A 266 -0.68 26.41 5.41
C ASP A 266 0.15 26.34 6.71
N GLN A 267 -0.40 25.67 7.74
CA GLN A 267 0.30 25.38 9.01
C GLN A 267 0.98 24.00 9.01
N HIS A 268 1.13 23.37 7.83
CA HIS A 268 1.76 22.07 7.70
C HIS A 268 3.21 22.11 8.19
N LEU A 269 3.52 21.26 9.15
CA LEU A 269 4.86 21.04 9.66
C LEU A 269 5.30 19.62 9.32
N LEU A 270 6.24 19.46 8.40
CA LEU A 270 6.67 18.15 7.93
C LEU A 270 7.31 17.36 9.08
N ILE A 271 6.96 16.09 9.23
CA ILE A 271 7.64 15.20 10.17
C ILE A 271 9.14 15.21 9.85
N PRO A 272 10.05 15.32 10.84
CA PRO A 272 11.49 15.47 10.59
C PRO A 272 12.10 14.43 9.65
N ASP A 273 11.65 13.19 9.74
CA ASP A 273 12.11 12.09 8.87
C ASP A 273 11.84 12.29 7.37
N PHE A 274 10.98 13.23 7.01
CA PHE A 274 10.70 13.63 5.63
C PHE A 274 11.53 14.80 5.12
N VAL A 275 12.36 15.40 6.00
CA VAL A 275 13.25 16.50 5.61
C VAL A 275 14.59 15.90 5.23
N PRO A 276 14.97 15.89 3.93
CA PRO A 276 16.18 15.23 3.49
C PRO A 276 17.42 16.00 3.94
N ASN A 277 18.49 15.27 4.24
CA ASN A 277 19.84 15.78 4.48
C ASN A 277 19.96 16.84 5.60
N ALA A 278 19.07 16.81 6.59
CA ALA A 278 19.04 17.78 7.66
C ALA A 278 18.70 17.13 8.99
N ASP A 279 19.32 17.63 10.05
CA ASP A 279 19.06 17.22 11.43
C ASP A 279 18.27 18.31 12.16
N PRO A 280 17.19 17.97 12.89
CA PRO A 280 16.49 18.94 13.71
C PRO A 280 17.38 19.35 14.90
N ILE A 281 17.54 20.65 15.12
CA ILE A 281 18.39 21.23 16.18
C ILE A 281 17.61 22.03 17.23
N ASP A 282 16.44 22.54 16.85
CA ASP A 282 15.51 23.23 17.75
C ASP A 282 14.07 23.09 17.25
N ALA A 283 13.07 23.18 18.14
CA ALA A 283 11.68 23.08 17.79
C ALA A 283 10.80 23.95 18.70
N GLY A 284 9.72 24.49 18.13
CA GLY A 284 8.65 25.18 18.84
C GLY A 284 7.28 24.64 18.47
N VAL A 285 6.23 25.37 18.86
CA VAL A 285 4.85 24.92 18.68
C VAL A 285 4.51 24.61 17.22
N ASN A 286 5.01 25.43 16.28
CA ASN A 286 4.75 25.25 14.85
C ASN A 286 5.97 25.59 13.98
N PHE A 287 7.16 25.25 14.45
CA PHE A 287 8.37 25.32 13.66
C PHE A 287 9.39 24.29 14.14
N ILE A 288 10.28 23.88 13.24
CA ILE A 288 11.49 23.11 13.54
C ILE A 288 12.64 23.78 12.82
N GLU A 289 13.73 24.03 13.54
CA GLU A 289 14.99 24.49 12.98
C GLU A 289 15.87 23.27 12.65
N TYR A 290 16.44 23.29 11.47
CA TYR A 290 17.26 22.20 10.95
C TYR A 290 18.67 22.71 10.65
N LYS A 291 19.65 21.81 10.77
CA LYS A 291 20.99 21.98 10.25
C LYS A 291 21.22 21.02 9.10
N HIS A 292 21.56 21.56 7.93
CA HIS A 292 21.88 20.75 6.77
C HIS A 292 23.18 19.98 6.99
N ARG A 293 23.19 18.67 6.73
CA ARG A 293 24.29 17.76 7.08
C ARG A 293 25.57 18.07 6.31
N GLU A 294 25.48 18.45 5.04
CA GLU A 294 26.64 18.68 4.19
C GLU A 294 27.17 20.12 4.28
N THR A 295 26.26 21.13 4.25
CA THR A 295 26.67 22.53 4.23
C THR A 295 26.83 23.12 5.60
N GLY A 296 26.21 22.54 6.64
CA GLY A 296 26.15 23.07 7.99
C GLY A 296 25.24 24.28 8.16
N GLU A 297 24.59 24.75 7.11
CA GLU A 297 23.64 25.86 7.14
C GLU A 297 22.39 25.51 7.94
N THR A 298 21.84 26.50 8.65
CA THR A 298 20.57 26.31 9.36
C THR A 298 19.40 26.92 8.60
N PHE A 299 18.24 26.29 8.72
CA PHE A 299 16.99 26.80 8.15
C PHE A 299 15.81 26.41 9.04
N ILE A 300 14.73 27.21 8.98
CA ILE A 300 13.51 26.96 9.75
C ILE A 300 12.42 26.46 8.80
N HIS A 301 11.72 25.38 9.19
CA HIS A 301 10.50 24.90 8.57
C HIS A 301 9.32 25.14 9.52
N GLY A 302 8.24 25.75 9.02
CA GLY A 302 7.04 26.08 9.79
C GLY A 302 6.70 27.58 9.85
N ALA A 303 5.91 28.01 10.83
CA ALA A 303 5.27 29.33 10.88
C ALA A 303 6.21 30.55 10.92
N LYS A 304 7.47 30.38 11.24
CA LYS A 304 8.48 31.47 11.21
C LYS A 304 9.23 31.59 9.89
N ALA A 305 9.01 30.66 8.97
CA ALA A 305 9.67 30.61 7.67
C ALA A 305 8.65 30.71 6.54
N MET A 306 9.13 30.75 5.28
CA MET A 306 8.24 30.71 4.11
C MET A 306 7.24 29.56 4.21
N PRO A 307 6.01 29.74 3.68
CA PRO A 307 4.99 28.70 3.71
C PRO A 307 5.54 27.38 3.17
N PRO A 308 5.34 26.24 3.85
CA PRO A 308 5.88 24.95 3.45
C PRO A 308 5.62 24.58 1.99
N LYS A 309 4.45 24.97 1.47
CA LYS A 309 4.06 24.74 0.07
C LYS A 309 4.96 25.43 -0.96
N GLN A 310 5.50 26.61 -0.65
CA GLN A 310 6.38 27.34 -1.59
C GLN A 310 7.80 26.75 -1.60
N SER A 311 8.37 26.45 -0.43
CA SER A 311 9.70 25.84 -0.36
C SER A 311 9.73 24.42 -0.95
N LEU A 312 8.68 23.62 -0.72
CA LEU A 312 8.53 22.27 -1.26
C LEU A 312 8.21 22.28 -2.75
N ALA A 313 7.38 23.25 -3.24
CA ALA A 313 7.09 23.40 -4.67
C ALA A 313 8.35 23.78 -5.47
N GLN A 314 9.20 24.65 -4.93
CA GLN A 314 10.46 25.03 -5.56
C GLN A 314 11.43 23.85 -5.64
N ARG A 315 11.53 23.02 -4.59
CA ARG A 315 12.33 21.79 -4.60
C ARG A 315 11.77 20.73 -5.57
N LYS A 316 10.45 20.52 -5.59
CA LYS A 316 9.79 19.63 -6.57
C LYS A 316 10.00 20.10 -8.01
N GLN A 317 10.07 21.40 -8.27
CA GLN A 317 10.33 21.94 -9.61
C GLN A 317 11.79 21.72 -10.03
N ALA A 318 12.74 21.84 -9.12
CA ALA A 318 14.16 21.54 -9.37
C ALA A 318 14.38 20.03 -9.65
N MET A 319 13.64 19.13 -9.00
CA MET A 319 13.73 17.68 -9.20
C MET A 319 13.04 17.20 -10.49
N LYS A 320 11.95 17.84 -10.93
CA LYS A 320 11.27 17.51 -12.21
C LYS A 320 12.13 17.78 -13.45
N GLY A 321 13.19 18.58 -13.34
CA GLY A 321 14.15 18.82 -14.42
C GLY A 321 15.17 17.70 -14.66
N GLN A 322 15.22 16.68 -13.78
CA GLN A 322 16.11 15.53 -13.88
C GLN A 322 15.32 14.23 -14.08
N GLY A 323 14.41 14.20 -15.06
CA GLY A 323 13.63 13.00 -15.37
C GLY A 323 14.51 11.85 -15.84
N SER A 324 14.75 10.87 -14.99
CA SER A 324 15.25 9.57 -15.40
C SER A 324 14.07 8.68 -15.81
N ASN A 325 13.98 8.42 -17.09
CA ASN A 325 13.20 7.36 -17.70
C ASN A 325 13.83 6.00 -17.32
N ASN A 326 13.63 5.53 -16.12
CA ASN A 326 13.95 4.16 -15.74
C ASN A 326 12.67 3.33 -15.84
N GLY A 327 12.47 2.72 -17.01
CA GLY A 327 11.50 1.65 -17.20
C GLY A 327 11.86 0.48 -16.29
N VAL A 328 11.26 0.40 -15.13
CA VAL A 328 11.38 -0.70 -14.19
C VAL A 328 10.69 -1.92 -14.79
N PRO A 329 11.36 -3.08 -14.92
CA PRO A 329 10.66 -4.32 -15.24
C PRO A 329 9.79 -4.67 -14.04
N PHE A 330 8.50 -4.48 -14.19
CA PHE A 330 7.51 -4.75 -13.17
C PHE A 330 7.44 -6.25 -12.90
N ASP A 331 7.67 -6.68 -11.67
CA ASP A 331 7.28 -7.98 -11.18
C ASP A 331 5.73 -7.99 -11.09
N ASP A 332 5.09 -8.90 -11.82
CA ASP A 332 3.62 -9.08 -11.85
C ASP A 332 3.01 -9.52 -10.51
N THR A 333 3.75 -9.36 -9.43
CA THR A 333 3.34 -9.67 -8.04
C THR A 333 2.90 -8.43 -7.29
N CYS A 334 2.37 -7.42 -7.99
CA CYS A 334 1.82 -6.24 -7.31
C CYS A 334 0.70 -6.69 -6.36
N PRO A 335 0.80 -6.40 -5.05
CA PRO A 335 -0.16 -6.83 -4.03
C PRO A 335 -1.35 -5.86 -3.96
N PHE A 336 -2.16 -5.84 -5.00
CA PHE A 336 -3.46 -5.15 -4.96
C PHE A 336 -4.53 -6.10 -5.43
#